data_8d3de8f6df4d4480de01dabd2cfff5c3
#
_entry.id   8d3de8f6df4d4480de01dabd2cfff5c3
#
_cell.length_a   1.000
_cell.length_b   1.000
_cell.length_c   1.000
_cell.angle_alpha   90.00
_cell.angle_beta   90.00
_cell.angle_gamma   90.00
#
_symmetry.space_group_name_H-M   'P 1'
#
loop_
_entity.id
_entity.type
_entity.pdbx_description
1 polymer ?
#
loop_
_entity_poly.entity_id
_entity_poly.type
_entity_poly.pdbx_seq_one_letter_code
_entity_poly.pdbx_strand_id
1 'polypeptide(L)'
;MNLQQKSYALRLRVLDMVYRAKTGHIGGDFSVCDILNVLYNRVMDVTPENFSTVDHDHFILSKGHSVEALYSVLCDKGFFPEKDLETFSQFGSKYIGHPNNKVLGIEMNSGSLGHGLSVGVGMALAGKRQGKSYRVYVVMGDGELAEGSVWEGAMAAGHYKLDNLCAVVDRNRLQISGGTEEVMSQDSQDDRWAAFGWHTRPRQGQRRDGLGAGFQPGQGLPGQAHGHHRRHGEGLRGVLYGEPGRVAPQSAHPGGIRGSP
;
A
#
# COMPACT_ATOMS: atom_id res chain seq x y z
N MET A 1 0.55 -14.52 -19.33
CA MET A 1 0.83 -13.07 -19.54
C MET A 1 1.98 -12.63 -18.65
N ASN A 2 2.87 -11.76 -19.12
CA ASN A 2 3.84 -11.09 -18.25
C ASN A 2 3.15 -9.98 -17.42
N LEU A 3 3.84 -9.45 -16.39
CA LEU A 3 3.24 -8.41 -15.51
C LEU A 3 2.75 -7.17 -16.26
N GLN A 4 3.44 -6.79 -17.34
CA GLN A 4 3.04 -5.63 -18.14
C GLN A 4 1.72 -5.86 -18.86
N GLN A 5 1.57 -7.02 -19.49
CA GLN A 5 0.31 -7.40 -20.14
C GLN A 5 -0.83 -7.53 -19.14
N LYS A 6 -0.55 -8.08 -17.94
CA LYS A 6 -1.53 -8.12 -16.85
C LYS A 6 -1.96 -6.71 -16.42
N SER A 7 -1.03 -5.78 -16.25
CA SER A 7 -1.37 -4.39 -15.89
C SER A 7 -2.31 -3.72 -16.88
N TYR A 8 -2.15 -4.00 -18.18
CA TYR A 8 -3.11 -3.51 -19.19
C TYR A 8 -4.48 -4.20 -19.08
N ALA A 9 -4.49 -5.51 -18.90
CA ALA A 9 -5.74 -6.27 -18.75
C ALA A 9 -6.52 -5.81 -17.50
N LEU A 10 -5.82 -5.57 -16.38
CA LEU A 10 -6.44 -5.05 -15.16
C LEU A 10 -7.08 -3.67 -15.40
N ARG A 11 -6.39 -2.76 -16.09
CA ARG A 11 -6.92 -1.42 -16.40
C ARG A 11 -8.12 -1.47 -17.34
N LEU A 12 -8.11 -2.39 -18.33
CA LEU A 12 -9.26 -2.56 -19.21
C LEU A 12 -10.49 -3.05 -18.44
N ARG A 13 -10.31 -3.97 -17.48
CA ARG A 13 -11.40 -4.45 -16.63
C ARG A 13 -11.93 -3.33 -15.71
N VAL A 14 -11.05 -2.51 -15.13
CA VAL A 14 -11.44 -1.31 -14.37
C VAL A 14 -12.24 -0.35 -15.24
N LEU A 15 -11.76 -0.08 -16.46
CA LEU A 15 -12.45 0.82 -17.39
C LEU A 15 -13.86 0.32 -17.74
N ASP A 16 -14.00 -0.98 -17.98
CA ASP A 16 -15.30 -1.59 -18.29
C ASP A 16 -16.28 -1.47 -17.10
N MET A 17 -15.82 -1.78 -15.87
CA MET A 17 -16.63 -1.60 -14.65
C MET A 17 -17.11 -0.17 -14.47
N VAL A 18 -16.20 0.82 -14.53
CA VAL A 18 -16.51 2.24 -14.35
C VAL A 18 -17.42 2.74 -15.47
N TYR A 19 -17.19 2.32 -16.72
CA TYR A 19 -18.01 2.71 -17.85
C TYR A 19 -19.45 2.20 -17.74
N ARG A 20 -19.64 0.94 -17.36
CA ARG A 20 -20.97 0.33 -17.17
C ARG A 20 -21.70 0.94 -15.98
N ALA A 21 -21.01 1.12 -14.86
CA ALA A 21 -21.60 1.67 -13.65
C ALA A 21 -21.82 3.19 -13.71
N LYS A 22 -21.16 3.89 -14.65
CA LYS A 22 -21.14 5.37 -14.77
C LYS A 22 -20.72 6.07 -13.47
N THR A 23 -19.91 5.37 -12.68
CA THR A 23 -19.36 5.85 -11.41
C THR A 23 -18.05 5.10 -11.11
N GLY A 24 -17.13 5.72 -10.35
CA GLY A 24 -15.85 5.15 -9.96
C GLY A 24 -14.75 6.20 -9.89
N HIS A 25 -13.56 5.77 -9.48
CA HIS A 25 -12.41 6.65 -9.24
C HIS A 25 -11.24 6.30 -10.14
N ILE A 26 -11.47 6.28 -11.45
CA ILE A 26 -10.58 5.75 -12.49
C ILE A 26 -9.12 6.24 -12.40
N GLY A 27 -8.91 7.50 -11.99
CA GLY A 27 -7.56 8.06 -11.82
C GLY A 27 -6.77 7.34 -10.73
N GLY A 28 -7.40 7.17 -9.57
CA GLY A 28 -6.86 6.44 -8.43
C GLY A 28 -6.65 4.95 -8.70
N ASP A 29 -7.59 4.32 -9.44
CA ASP A 29 -7.52 2.93 -9.85
C ASP A 29 -6.36 2.66 -10.80
N PHE A 30 -6.25 3.46 -11.85
CA PHE A 30 -5.16 3.33 -12.82
C PHE A 30 -3.80 3.54 -12.17
N SER A 31 -3.78 4.37 -11.11
CA SER A 31 -2.63 4.58 -10.28
C SER A 31 -2.16 3.30 -9.60
N VAL A 32 -3.02 2.67 -8.90
CA VAL A 32 -2.68 1.56 -8.03
C VAL A 32 -2.55 0.22 -8.76
N CYS A 33 -3.05 0.09 -10.00
CA CYS A 33 -3.06 -1.17 -10.75
C CYS A 33 -1.70 -1.86 -10.82
N ASP A 34 -0.60 -1.13 -11.08
CA ASP A 34 0.74 -1.74 -11.17
C ASP A 34 1.22 -2.21 -9.80
N ILE A 35 0.86 -1.48 -8.73
CA ILE A 35 1.18 -1.84 -7.34
C ILE A 35 0.47 -3.14 -6.98
N LEU A 36 -0.84 -3.20 -7.18
CA LEU A 36 -1.65 -4.38 -6.88
C LEU A 36 -1.22 -5.59 -7.72
N ASN A 37 -0.94 -5.38 -9.02
CA ASN A 37 -0.45 -6.45 -9.88
C ASN A 37 0.84 -7.08 -9.34
N VAL A 38 1.79 -6.25 -8.88
CA VAL A 38 3.06 -6.77 -8.32
C VAL A 38 2.81 -7.43 -6.97
N LEU A 39 2.04 -6.81 -6.08
CA LEU A 39 1.73 -7.40 -4.77
C LEU A 39 1.10 -8.78 -4.91
N TYR A 40 0.01 -8.90 -5.64
CA TYR A 40 -0.74 -10.15 -5.75
C TYR A 40 -0.09 -11.22 -6.64
N ASN A 41 0.71 -10.84 -7.64
CA ASN A 41 1.31 -11.79 -8.58
C ASN A 41 2.79 -12.12 -8.33
N ARG A 42 3.47 -11.42 -7.41
CA ARG A 42 4.92 -11.62 -7.19
C ARG A 42 5.36 -11.60 -5.75
N VAL A 43 4.57 -11.01 -4.86
CA VAL A 43 5.05 -10.68 -3.50
C VAL A 43 4.30 -11.45 -2.45
N MET A 44 2.97 -11.33 -2.45
CA MET A 44 2.12 -11.85 -1.40
C MET A 44 1.82 -13.34 -1.60
N ASP A 45 1.84 -14.09 -0.51
CA ASP A 45 1.30 -15.43 -0.43
C ASP A 45 -0.18 -15.35 -0.02
N VAL A 46 -1.02 -15.07 -1.01
CA VAL A 46 -2.48 -15.04 -0.84
C VAL A 46 -3.18 -15.59 -2.08
N THR A 47 -4.04 -16.57 -1.86
CA THR A 47 -4.83 -17.26 -2.90
C THR A 47 -6.26 -17.49 -2.40
N PRO A 48 -7.22 -17.78 -3.29
CA PRO A 48 -8.57 -18.16 -2.85
C PRO A 48 -8.59 -19.32 -1.86
N GLU A 49 -7.65 -20.27 -2.00
CA GLU A 49 -7.58 -21.49 -1.19
C GLU A 49 -7.06 -21.22 0.22
N ASN A 50 -6.04 -20.34 0.38
CA ASN A 50 -5.47 -20.06 1.68
C ASN A 50 -6.13 -18.89 2.42
N PHE A 51 -6.97 -18.08 1.75
CA PHE A 51 -7.60 -16.88 2.32
C PHE A 51 -8.47 -17.16 3.56
N SER A 52 -9.00 -18.35 3.70
CA SER A 52 -9.77 -18.76 4.88
C SER A 52 -8.90 -19.12 6.10
N THR A 53 -7.60 -19.23 5.93
CA THR A 53 -6.64 -19.50 7.00
C THR A 53 -6.09 -18.21 7.57
N VAL A 54 -5.45 -18.26 8.76
CA VAL A 54 -4.79 -17.08 9.35
C VAL A 54 -3.31 -16.99 8.95
N ASP A 55 -2.81 -17.89 8.13
CA ASP A 55 -1.38 -18.02 7.80
C ASP A 55 -1.06 -17.51 6.38
N HIS A 56 -1.95 -16.75 5.74
CA HIS A 56 -1.69 -16.06 4.49
C HIS A 56 -1.26 -14.60 4.72
N ASP A 57 -0.61 -13.99 3.73
CA ASP A 57 -0.28 -12.57 3.78
C ASP A 57 -1.53 -11.69 3.70
N HIS A 58 -1.65 -10.71 4.59
CA HIS A 58 -2.81 -9.86 4.70
C HIS A 58 -2.66 -8.56 3.89
N PHE A 59 -3.76 -8.10 3.30
CA PHE A 59 -3.78 -6.92 2.46
C PHE A 59 -4.87 -5.92 2.86
N ILE A 60 -4.51 -4.65 2.97
CA ILE A 60 -5.43 -3.54 3.23
C ILE A 60 -5.27 -2.47 2.15
N LEU A 61 -6.36 -2.19 1.41
CA LEU A 61 -6.45 -1.02 0.55
C LEU A 61 -6.98 0.16 1.37
N SER A 62 -6.10 0.94 1.99
CA SER A 62 -6.48 2.08 2.84
C SER A 62 -7.11 3.20 2.00
N LYS A 63 -6.58 3.48 0.80
CA LYS A 63 -7.22 4.32 -0.22
C LYS A 63 -8.42 3.61 -0.87
N GLY A 64 -9.45 3.35 -0.09
CA GLY A 64 -10.56 2.47 -0.46
C GLY A 64 -11.33 2.88 -1.71
N HIS A 65 -11.24 4.15 -2.11
CA HIS A 65 -11.83 4.67 -3.35
C HIS A 65 -11.20 4.08 -4.64
N SER A 66 -10.13 3.28 -4.55
CA SER A 66 -9.54 2.57 -5.70
C SER A 66 -9.87 1.07 -5.66
N VAL A 67 -11.07 0.73 -5.25
CA VAL A 67 -11.51 -0.65 -5.08
C VAL A 67 -11.70 -1.38 -6.39
N GLU A 68 -12.01 -0.69 -7.49
CA GLU A 68 -12.21 -1.29 -8.80
C GLU A 68 -10.91 -1.97 -9.27
N ALA A 69 -9.76 -1.36 -8.99
CA ALA A 69 -8.46 -1.98 -9.25
C ALA A 69 -8.23 -3.22 -8.37
N LEU A 70 -8.67 -3.20 -7.10
CA LEU A 70 -8.60 -4.36 -6.21
C LEU A 70 -9.52 -5.47 -6.69
N TYR A 71 -10.76 -5.17 -7.06
CA TYR A 71 -11.66 -6.17 -7.65
C TYR A 71 -11.06 -6.78 -8.92
N SER A 72 -10.46 -5.97 -9.78
CA SER A 72 -9.84 -6.45 -11.01
C SER A 72 -8.72 -7.45 -10.75
N VAL A 73 -7.83 -7.19 -9.76
CA VAL A 73 -6.73 -8.11 -9.43
C VAL A 73 -7.22 -9.35 -8.69
N LEU A 74 -8.20 -9.23 -7.79
CA LEU A 74 -8.80 -10.38 -7.10
C LEU A 74 -9.49 -11.33 -8.09
N CYS A 75 -10.21 -10.77 -9.07
CA CYS A 75 -10.79 -11.54 -10.18
C CYS A 75 -9.71 -12.26 -11.00
N ASP A 76 -8.61 -11.57 -11.37
CA ASP A 76 -7.46 -12.18 -12.09
C ASP A 76 -6.79 -13.31 -11.29
N LYS A 77 -6.85 -13.24 -9.96
CA LYS A 77 -6.36 -14.27 -9.03
C LYS A 77 -7.35 -15.41 -8.80
N GLY A 78 -8.58 -15.30 -9.31
CA GLY A 78 -9.60 -16.35 -9.20
C GLY A 78 -10.44 -16.33 -7.92
N PHE A 79 -10.42 -15.24 -7.13
CA PHE A 79 -11.26 -15.13 -5.93
C PHE A 79 -12.76 -15.15 -6.23
N PHE A 80 -13.15 -14.72 -7.41
CA PHE A 80 -14.52 -14.76 -7.91
C PHE A 80 -14.53 -14.65 -9.43
N PRO A 81 -15.62 -15.09 -10.10
CA PRO A 81 -15.71 -15.05 -11.54
C PRO A 81 -15.91 -13.63 -12.09
N GLU A 82 -15.38 -13.36 -13.27
CA GLU A 82 -15.41 -12.02 -13.90
C GLU A 82 -16.82 -11.47 -14.10
N LYS A 83 -17.79 -12.35 -14.37
CA LYS A 83 -19.21 -11.97 -14.51
C LYS A 83 -19.79 -11.26 -13.28
N ASP A 84 -19.25 -11.53 -12.09
CA ASP A 84 -19.72 -10.88 -10.86
C ASP A 84 -19.47 -9.37 -10.90
N LEU A 85 -18.41 -8.93 -11.58
CA LEU A 85 -18.06 -7.51 -11.73
C LEU A 85 -19.09 -6.74 -12.59
N GLU A 86 -19.93 -7.42 -13.36
CA GLU A 86 -21.03 -6.78 -14.07
C GLU A 86 -22.06 -6.15 -13.12
N THR A 87 -22.10 -6.62 -11.87
CA THR A 87 -22.99 -6.08 -10.83
C THR A 87 -22.38 -4.91 -10.05
N PHE A 88 -21.17 -4.46 -10.41
CA PHE A 88 -20.50 -3.37 -9.70
C PHE A 88 -21.40 -2.13 -9.58
N SER A 89 -21.53 -1.63 -8.35
CA SER A 89 -22.34 -0.45 -7.99
C SER A 89 -23.84 -0.58 -8.29
N GLN A 90 -24.35 -1.79 -8.51
CA GLN A 90 -25.78 -2.03 -8.67
C GLN A 90 -26.46 -2.28 -7.32
N PHE A 91 -27.77 -2.00 -7.25
CA PHE A 91 -28.54 -2.28 -6.04
C PHE A 91 -28.49 -3.78 -5.67
N GLY A 92 -28.20 -4.05 -4.41
CA GLY A 92 -28.07 -5.42 -3.88
C GLY A 92 -26.73 -6.10 -4.17
N SER A 93 -25.83 -5.49 -4.94
CA SER A 93 -24.50 -6.03 -5.16
C SER A 93 -23.62 -5.89 -3.92
N LYS A 94 -22.73 -6.89 -3.70
CA LYS A 94 -21.65 -6.77 -2.71
C LYS A 94 -20.43 -6.00 -3.26
N TYR A 95 -20.35 -5.83 -4.58
CA TYR A 95 -19.28 -5.08 -5.26
C TYR A 95 -19.65 -3.61 -5.32
N ILE A 96 -19.33 -2.90 -4.27
CA ILE A 96 -19.62 -1.46 -4.08
C ILE A 96 -18.36 -0.63 -4.29
N GLY A 97 -18.48 0.70 -4.37
CA GLY A 97 -17.37 1.63 -4.65
C GLY A 97 -16.29 1.75 -3.57
N HIS A 98 -16.29 0.89 -2.56
CA HIS A 98 -15.26 0.78 -1.52
C HIS A 98 -15.09 -0.68 -1.08
N PRO A 99 -13.94 -1.09 -0.53
CA PRO A 99 -13.72 -2.44 -0.03
C PRO A 99 -14.76 -2.86 0.99
N ASN A 100 -15.28 -4.06 0.79
CA ASN A 100 -16.31 -4.66 1.63
C ASN A 100 -15.93 -6.12 1.90
N ASN A 101 -15.77 -6.50 3.15
CA ASN A 101 -15.38 -7.84 3.59
C ASN A 101 -16.42 -8.94 3.30
N LYS A 102 -17.56 -8.61 2.70
CA LYS A 102 -18.47 -9.60 2.11
C LYS A 102 -17.96 -10.15 0.76
N VAL A 103 -16.97 -9.49 0.16
CA VAL A 103 -16.28 -9.94 -1.05
C VAL A 103 -15.09 -10.80 -0.64
N LEU A 104 -15.01 -12.02 -1.16
CA LEU A 104 -13.88 -12.92 -0.90
C LEU A 104 -12.57 -12.25 -1.39
N GLY A 105 -11.53 -12.28 -0.55
CA GLY A 105 -10.26 -11.61 -0.82
C GLY A 105 -10.16 -10.19 -0.21
N ILE A 106 -11.19 -9.69 0.45
CA ILE A 106 -11.18 -8.42 1.17
C ILE A 106 -11.33 -8.65 2.67
N GLU A 107 -10.33 -8.28 3.43
CA GLU A 107 -10.29 -8.49 4.88
C GLU A 107 -10.93 -7.35 5.68
N MET A 108 -10.79 -6.11 5.20
CA MET A 108 -11.21 -4.91 5.90
C MET A 108 -12.09 -4.02 5.02
N ASN A 109 -13.20 -3.54 5.60
CA ASN A 109 -13.96 -2.44 5.01
C ASN A 109 -13.12 -1.17 5.12
N SER A 110 -12.93 -0.45 4.04
CA SER A 110 -12.18 0.80 4.01
C SER A 110 -12.91 1.88 3.20
N GLY A 111 -12.39 3.11 3.23
CA GLY A 111 -13.00 4.28 2.60
C GLY A 111 -12.86 5.52 3.48
N SER A 112 -12.90 5.36 4.81
CA SER A 112 -12.43 6.37 5.75
C SER A 112 -10.90 6.39 5.70
N LEU A 113 -10.33 7.38 5.03
CA LEU A 113 -8.88 7.49 4.84
C LEU A 113 -8.14 7.58 6.18
N GLY A 114 -6.89 7.16 6.20
CA GLY A 114 -6.01 7.22 7.37
C GLY A 114 -6.14 6.06 8.35
N HIS A 115 -7.14 5.19 8.23
CA HIS A 115 -7.40 4.11 9.20
C HIS A 115 -6.68 2.80 8.86
N GLY A 116 -6.41 2.54 7.58
CA GLY A 116 -5.86 1.25 7.13
C GLY A 116 -4.51 0.92 7.76
N LEU A 117 -3.63 1.91 7.93
CA LEU A 117 -2.31 1.67 8.54
C LEU A 117 -2.44 1.22 10.00
N SER A 118 -3.29 1.88 10.79
CA SER A 118 -3.49 1.52 12.21
C SER A 118 -4.08 0.12 12.38
N VAL A 119 -5.00 -0.29 11.49
CA VAL A 119 -5.51 -1.67 11.46
C VAL A 119 -4.40 -2.64 11.07
N GLY A 120 -3.60 -2.31 10.05
CA GLY A 120 -2.43 -3.10 9.65
C GLY A 120 -1.40 -3.27 10.77
N VAL A 121 -1.19 -2.23 11.59
CA VAL A 121 -0.36 -2.29 12.80
C VAL A 121 -0.90 -3.32 13.78
N GLY A 122 -2.22 -3.32 14.04
CA GLY A 122 -2.87 -4.29 14.91
C GLY A 122 -2.69 -5.73 14.42
N MET A 123 -2.90 -5.97 13.12
CA MET A 123 -2.73 -7.29 12.50
C MET A 123 -1.27 -7.75 12.56
N ALA A 124 -0.33 -6.90 12.21
CA ALA A 124 1.10 -7.22 12.24
C ALA A 124 1.59 -7.51 13.67
N LEU A 125 1.13 -6.73 14.66
CA LEU A 125 1.45 -6.94 16.06
C LEU A 125 0.88 -8.27 16.58
N ALA A 126 -0.36 -8.61 16.19
CA ALA A 126 -0.98 -9.89 16.53
C ALA A 126 -0.17 -11.06 15.96
N GLY A 127 0.19 -11.02 14.68
CA GLY A 127 1.02 -12.04 14.05
C GLY A 127 2.36 -12.23 14.74
N LYS A 128 3.05 -11.12 15.02
CA LYS A 128 4.34 -11.15 15.70
C LYS A 128 4.25 -11.77 17.11
N ARG A 129 3.21 -11.41 17.87
CA ARG A 129 2.97 -11.98 19.21
C ARG A 129 2.61 -13.46 19.19
N GLN A 130 1.95 -13.90 18.13
CA GLN A 130 1.55 -15.30 17.94
C GLN A 130 2.62 -16.16 17.25
N GLY A 131 3.78 -15.58 16.91
CA GLY A 131 4.85 -16.27 16.20
C GLY A 131 4.48 -16.67 14.76
N LYS A 132 3.54 -15.96 14.14
CA LYS A 132 3.12 -16.18 12.74
C LYS A 132 4.14 -15.59 11.78
N SER A 133 4.24 -16.18 10.58
CA SER A 133 5.18 -15.77 9.54
C SER A 133 4.57 -14.82 8.51
N TYR A 134 3.26 -14.61 8.54
CA TYR A 134 2.58 -13.73 7.57
C TYR A 134 3.02 -12.28 7.66
N ARG A 135 2.92 -11.61 6.56
CA ARG A 135 3.16 -10.16 6.44
C ARG A 135 1.85 -9.42 6.21
N VAL A 136 1.85 -8.15 6.56
CA VAL A 136 0.72 -7.26 6.35
C VAL A 136 1.14 -6.16 5.37
N TYR A 137 0.36 -5.96 4.31
CA TYR A 137 0.58 -4.96 3.28
C TYR A 137 -0.54 -3.93 3.31
N VAL A 138 -0.20 -2.66 3.44
CA VAL A 138 -1.17 -1.56 3.46
C VAL A 138 -0.86 -0.59 2.33
N VAL A 139 -1.82 -0.39 1.42
CA VAL A 139 -1.69 0.58 0.33
C VAL A 139 -2.48 1.84 0.65
N MET A 140 -1.78 2.97 0.70
CA MET A 140 -2.32 4.30 1.01
C MET A 140 -2.17 5.23 -0.20
N GLY A 141 -2.97 6.29 -0.27
CA GLY A 141 -2.74 7.42 -1.16
C GLY A 141 -1.82 8.47 -0.54
N ASP A 142 -1.14 9.27 -1.36
CA ASP A 142 -0.31 10.37 -0.87
C ASP A 142 -1.16 11.50 -0.23
N GLY A 143 -2.32 11.83 -0.79
CA GLY A 143 -3.26 12.76 -0.15
C GLY A 143 -3.79 12.26 1.20
N GLU A 144 -3.89 10.94 1.37
CA GLU A 144 -4.29 10.29 2.64
C GLU A 144 -3.28 10.55 3.77
N LEU A 145 -2.02 10.83 3.46
CA LEU A 145 -0.99 11.13 4.47
C LEU A 145 -1.22 12.48 5.19
N ALA A 146 -2.20 13.26 4.78
CA ALA A 146 -2.66 14.43 5.54
C ALA A 146 -3.46 14.04 6.79
N GLU A 147 -3.95 12.78 6.87
CA GLU A 147 -4.65 12.26 8.04
C GLU A 147 -3.68 12.00 9.20
N GLY A 148 -3.95 12.55 10.38
CA GLY A 148 -3.11 12.41 11.57
C GLY A 148 -2.95 10.96 12.02
N SER A 149 -4.00 10.15 11.89
CA SER A 149 -4.01 8.73 12.25
C SER A 149 -3.00 7.87 11.48
N VAL A 150 -2.60 8.27 10.26
CA VAL A 150 -1.50 7.62 9.54
C VAL A 150 -0.20 7.73 10.32
N TRP A 151 0.10 8.91 10.85
CA TRP A 151 1.35 9.17 11.60
C TRP A 151 1.33 8.55 12.99
N GLU A 152 0.16 8.47 13.63
CA GLU A 152 -0.03 7.70 14.86
C GLU A 152 0.27 6.22 14.62
N GLY A 153 -0.28 5.65 13.54
CA GLY A 153 0.01 4.28 13.11
C GLY A 153 1.49 4.08 12.78
N ALA A 154 2.12 5.02 12.06
CA ALA A 154 3.54 4.96 11.72
C ALA A 154 4.43 4.96 12.97
N MET A 155 4.14 5.84 13.95
CA MET A 155 4.84 5.90 15.23
C MET A 155 4.68 4.59 16.01
N ALA A 156 3.48 4.04 16.09
CA ALA A 156 3.22 2.78 16.77
C ALA A 156 3.97 1.61 16.12
N ALA A 157 3.94 1.50 14.78
CA ALA A 157 4.67 0.47 14.04
C ALA A 157 6.18 0.55 14.31
N GLY A 158 6.76 1.74 14.31
CA GLY A 158 8.16 1.97 14.65
C GLY A 158 8.49 1.54 16.09
N HIS A 159 7.65 1.95 17.06
CA HIS A 159 7.81 1.59 18.46
C HIS A 159 7.81 0.07 18.68
N TYR A 160 6.84 -0.63 18.09
CA TYR A 160 6.72 -2.11 18.22
C TYR A 160 7.64 -2.88 17.27
N LYS A 161 8.42 -2.20 16.44
CA LYS A 161 9.37 -2.80 15.48
C LYS A 161 8.70 -3.89 14.62
N LEU A 162 7.61 -3.51 13.96
CA LEU A 162 6.79 -4.44 13.18
C LEU A 162 7.43 -4.73 11.82
N ASP A 163 8.47 -5.54 11.78
CA ASP A 163 9.22 -5.94 10.58
C ASP A 163 8.42 -6.84 9.62
N ASN A 164 7.21 -7.24 10.02
CA ASN A 164 6.22 -7.92 9.20
C ASN A 164 5.15 -6.99 8.62
N LEU A 165 5.27 -5.65 8.78
CA LEU A 165 4.36 -4.66 8.20
C LEU A 165 5.04 -3.92 7.06
N CYS A 166 4.34 -3.81 5.93
CA CYS A 166 4.78 -3.07 4.76
C CYS A 166 3.73 -2.01 4.39
N ALA A 167 4.09 -0.75 4.45
CA ALA A 167 3.28 0.36 3.99
C ALA A 167 3.71 0.81 2.59
N VAL A 168 2.75 0.96 1.68
CA VAL A 168 2.95 1.38 0.30
C VAL A 168 2.18 2.67 0.06
N VAL A 169 2.84 3.73 -0.33
CA VAL A 169 2.20 5.00 -0.69
C VAL A 169 2.12 5.14 -2.21
N ASP A 170 0.91 5.12 -2.75
CA ASP A 170 0.65 5.46 -4.15
C ASP A 170 0.71 6.98 -4.32
N ARG A 171 1.92 7.50 -4.55
CA ARG A 171 2.16 8.93 -4.71
C ARG A 171 1.83 9.38 -6.13
N ASN A 172 0.56 9.58 -6.41
CA ASN A 172 0.09 10.07 -7.71
C ASN A 172 0.05 11.61 -7.81
N ARG A 173 0.39 12.30 -6.72
CA ARG A 173 0.43 13.77 -6.58
C ARG A 173 -0.90 14.48 -6.81
N LEU A 174 -2.00 13.75 -6.75
CA LEU A 174 -3.33 14.29 -6.93
C LEU A 174 -4.24 13.86 -5.77
N GLN A 175 -5.09 14.77 -5.36
CA GLN A 175 -6.23 14.53 -4.49
C GLN A 175 -7.45 15.27 -5.02
N ILE A 176 -8.64 15.06 -4.46
CA ILE A 176 -9.91 15.61 -4.98
C ILE A 176 -9.83 17.10 -5.31
N SER A 177 -9.17 17.90 -4.47
CA SER A 177 -9.13 19.35 -4.55
C SER A 177 -8.03 19.93 -5.43
N GLY A 178 -7.08 19.09 -5.91
CA GLY A 178 -5.93 19.56 -6.70
C GLY A 178 -4.66 18.75 -6.48
N GLY A 179 -3.52 19.35 -6.80
CA GLY A 179 -2.21 18.77 -6.52
C GLY A 179 -1.94 18.63 -5.03
N THR A 180 -1.36 17.51 -4.59
CA THR A 180 -1.08 17.27 -3.16
C THR A 180 -0.18 18.34 -2.56
N GLU A 181 0.78 18.85 -3.30
CA GLU A 181 1.69 19.90 -2.82
C GLU A 181 1.03 21.29 -2.70
N GLU A 182 -0.05 21.52 -3.47
CA GLU A 182 -0.84 22.77 -3.42
C GLU A 182 -1.87 22.75 -2.29
N VAL A 183 -2.48 21.56 -2.06
CA VAL A 183 -3.53 21.41 -1.04
C VAL A 183 -2.94 21.25 0.35
N MET A 184 -1.98 20.34 0.50
CA MET A 184 -1.26 20.08 1.76
C MET A 184 0.09 19.49 1.43
N SER A 185 1.15 20.30 1.46
CA SER A 185 2.50 19.86 1.09
C SER A 185 2.95 18.63 1.87
N GLN A 186 3.42 17.65 1.13
CA GLN A 186 3.88 16.37 1.64
C GLN A 186 5.42 16.21 1.52
N ASP A 187 6.14 17.30 1.23
CA ASP A 187 7.57 17.25 1.00
C ASP A 187 8.32 16.61 2.14
N SER A 188 9.37 15.89 1.73
CA SER A 188 10.21 15.05 2.57
C SER A 188 9.43 13.91 3.25
N GLN A 189 8.55 13.22 2.50
CA GLN A 189 7.89 12.02 3.04
C GLN A 189 8.91 11.00 3.57
N ASP A 190 10.03 10.81 2.88
CA ASP A 190 11.09 9.89 3.31
C ASP A 190 11.61 10.22 4.71
N ASP A 191 11.84 11.52 4.98
CA ASP A 191 12.36 11.97 6.27
C ASP A 191 11.31 11.78 7.37
N ARG A 192 10.03 12.04 7.06
CA ARG A 192 8.94 11.84 8.03
C ARG A 192 8.82 10.37 8.43
N TRP A 193 8.81 9.45 7.45
CA TRP A 193 8.78 8.02 7.74
C TRP A 193 10.03 7.55 8.47
N ALA A 194 11.21 8.02 8.06
CA ALA A 194 12.48 7.71 8.71
C ALA A 194 12.53 8.19 10.17
N ALA A 195 11.94 9.36 10.47
CA ALA A 195 11.85 9.89 11.84
C ALA A 195 11.06 8.98 12.78
N PHE A 196 10.10 8.21 12.27
CA PHE A 196 9.39 7.16 13.03
C PHE A 196 10.09 5.80 13.02
N GLY A 197 11.34 5.73 12.52
CA GLY A 197 12.12 4.50 12.50
C GLY A 197 11.79 3.54 11.35
N TRP A 198 11.12 4.03 10.30
CA TRP A 198 10.84 3.24 9.12
C TRP A 198 12.02 3.24 8.16
N HIS A 199 12.28 2.10 7.55
CA HIS A 199 13.24 2.00 6.46
C HIS A 199 12.56 2.37 5.14
N THR A 200 12.87 3.55 4.62
CA THR A 200 12.29 4.06 3.37
C THR A 200 13.14 3.68 2.16
N ARG A 201 12.51 3.21 1.10
CA ARG A 201 13.17 2.94 -0.17
C ARG A 201 12.50 3.72 -1.29
N PRO A 202 12.95 4.96 -1.55
CA PRO A 202 12.46 5.71 -2.69
C PRO A 202 12.83 4.99 -3.98
N ARG A 203 11.85 4.85 -4.89
CA ARG A 203 12.10 4.33 -6.21
C ARG A 203 11.93 5.40 -7.26
N GLN A 204 13.02 5.67 -8.00
CA GLN A 204 12.96 6.52 -9.18
C GLN A 204 12.58 5.68 -10.40
N GLY A 205 11.68 6.23 -11.22
CA GLY A 205 11.56 5.90 -12.63
C GLY A 205 10.65 4.72 -13.00
N GLN A 206 10.42 4.68 -14.27
CA GLN A 206 9.42 3.99 -15.08
C GLN A 206 9.61 2.48 -15.25
N ARG A 207 10.42 1.78 -14.44
CA ARG A 207 10.65 0.36 -14.65
C ARG A 207 9.74 -0.49 -13.79
N ARG A 208 8.74 -1.09 -14.42
CA ARG A 208 7.86 -2.12 -13.84
C ARG A 208 8.65 -3.31 -13.26
N ASP A 209 9.79 -3.62 -13.90
CA ASP A 209 10.77 -4.62 -13.42
C ASP A 209 11.37 -4.25 -12.04
N GLY A 210 11.43 -2.96 -11.73
CA GLY A 210 11.97 -2.47 -10.48
C GLY A 210 11.08 -2.74 -9.24
N LEU A 211 9.77 -2.88 -9.40
CA LEU A 211 8.88 -3.25 -8.29
C LEU A 211 9.13 -4.71 -7.87
N GLY A 212 9.19 -5.63 -8.83
CA GLY A 212 9.48 -7.04 -8.56
C GLY A 212 10.88 -7.30 -8.00
N ALA A 213 11.89 -6.54 -8.47
CA ALA A 213 13.28 -6.69 -8.00
C ALA A 213 13.53 -6.06 -6.60
N GLY A 214 12.62 -5.22 -6.12
CA GLY A 214 12.70 -4.63 -4.78
C GLY A 214 11.95 -5.41 -3.70
N PHE A 215 11.10 -6.30 -4.11
CA PHE A 215 10.40 -7.23 -3.27
C PHE A 215 11.15 -8.57 -3.25
N GLN A 216 12.18 -8.69 -2.45
CA GLN A 216 12.73 -10.01 -2.10
C GLN A 216 12.27 -10.33 -0.69
N PRO A 217 11.31 -11.26 -0.50
CA PRO A 217 10.99 -11.77 0.82
C PRO A 217 12.27 -12.33 1.46
N GLY A 218 12.66 -11.80 2.61
CA GLY A 218 13.78 -12.31 3.38
C GLY A 218 15.14 -11.64 3.20
N GLN A 219 15.29 -10.59 2.38
CA GLN A 219 16.55 -9.81 2.30
C GLN A 219 16.53 -8.48 3.08
N GLY A 220 15.64 -8.33 4.04
CA GLY A 220 15.75 -7.30 5.06
C GLY A 220 16.69 -7.74 6.16
N LEU A 221 17.58 -6.87 6.63
CA LEU A 221 18.29 -7.11 7.87
C LEU A 221 17.25 -7.30 8.98
N PRO A 222 17.34 -8.36 9.82
CA PRO A 222 16.36 -8.59 10.85
C PRO A 222 16.15 -7.34 11.71
N GLY A 223 14.93 -6.85 11.78
CA GLY A 223 14.55 -5.70 12.61
C GLY A 223 14.68 -4.33 11.95
N GLN A 224 14.68 -4.20 10.63
CA GLN A 224 14.57 -2.90 9.93
C GLN A 224 13.25 -2.77 9.18
N ALA A 225 12.62 -1.61 9.29
CA ALA A 225 11.49 -1.24 8.44
C ALA A 225 11.97 -0.90 7.03
N HIS A 226 11.31 -1.42 6.01
CA HIS A 226 11.61 -1.08 4.63
C HIS A 226 10.54 -0.13 4.08
N GLY A 227 10.95 1.05 3.67
CA GLY A 227 10.10 1.99 2.96
C GLY A 227 10.58 2.17 1.51
N HIS A 228 9.69 2.09 0.58
CA HIS A 228 9.98 2.35 -0.83
C HIS A 228 9.18 3.57 -1.30
N HIS A 229 9.88 4.61 -1.70
CA HIS A 229 9.31 5.84 -2.25
C HIS A 229 9.65 5.97 -3.73
N ARG A 230 8.69 6.24 -4.55
CA ARG A 230 8.90 6.53 -5.97
C ARG A 230 8.61 8.00 -6.25
N ARG A 231 9.61 8.74 -6.72
CA ARG A 231 9.41 10.08 -7.29
C ARG A 231 9.11 9.95 -8.78
N HIS A 232 8.15 10.72 -9.26
CA HIS A 232 7.78 10.78 -10.68
C HIS A 232 8.29 12.04 -11.38
N GLY A 233 8.88 11.84 -12.55
CA GLY A 233 8.73 12.75 -13.67
C GLY A 233 7.51 12.28 -14.48
N GLU A 234 6.83 13.20 -15.13
CA GLU A 234 5.57 13.09 -15.87
C GLU A 234 5.00 11.67 -16.09
N GLY A 235 3.94 11.35 -15.38
CA GLY A 235 3.01 10.27 -15.71
C GLY A 235 3.10 8.98 -14.91
N LEU A 236 3.99 8.78 -13.91
CA LEU A 236 4.05 7.55 -13.10
C LEU A 236 4.39 7.81 -11.61
N ARG A 237 4.02 6.99 -10.74
CA ARG A 237 3.46 7.01 -9.40
C ARG A 237 4.35 6.41 -8.33
N GLY A 238 4.37 6.97 -7.13
CA GLY A 238 5.30 6.65 -6.06
C GLY A 238 4.83 5.53 -5.13
N VAL A 239 5.74 4.68 -4.71
CA VAL A 239 5.51 3.57 -3.79
C VAL A 239 6.47 3.69 -2.62
N LEU A 240 5.93 3.62 -1.40
CA LEU A 240 6.68 3.69 -0.16
C LEU A 240 6.43 2.42 0.64
N TYR A 241 7.49 1.74 1.02
CA TYR A 241 7.44 0.56 1.88
C TYR A 241 8.10 0.86 3.21
N GLY A 242 7.55 0.39 4.30
CA GLY A 242 8.19 0.51 5.58
C GLY A 242 8.12 -0.76 6.43
N GLU A 243 9.27 -1.22 6.92
CA GLU A 243 9.40 -2.19 8.01
C GLU A 243 10.13 -1.51 9.19
N PRO A 244 9.60 -1.50 10.43
CA PRO A 244 10.27 -0.91 11.59
C PRO A 244 11.48 -1.74 12.06
N GLY A 245 12.66 -1.14 12.15
CA GLY A 245 13.85 -1.83 12.58
C GLY A 245 14.97 -0.93 13.08
N ARG A 246 16.02 -1.47 13.63
CA ARG A 246 17.09 -0.78 14.35
C ARG A 246 17.47 0.58 13.78
N VAL A 247 17.44 1.62 14.65
CA VAL A 247 18.03 2.94 14.40
C VAL A 247 19.47 2.72 13.96
N ALA A 248 19.86 3.29 12.82
CA ALA A 248 21.27 3.39 12.46
C ALA A 248 22.00 4.14 13.60
N PRO A 249 23.21 3.72 13.98
CA PRO A 249 23.96 4.47 14.97
C PRO A 249 24.11 5.91 14.44
N GLN A 250 23.64 6.88 15.19
CA GLN A 250 23.90 8.28 14.91
C GLN A 250 25.40 8.44 14.84
N SER A 251 25.90 8.85 13.67
CA SER A 251 27.26 9.32 13.54
C SER A 251 27.42 10.47 14.51
N ALA A 252 28.26 10.29 15.51
CA ALA A 252 28.59 11.32 16.47
C ALA A 252 29.10 12.57 15.72
N HIS A 253 28.37 13.67 15.82
CA HIS A 253 28.88 14.97 15.42
C HIS A 253 30.09 15.30 16.29
N PRO A 254 31.26 15.53 15.71
CA PRO A 254 32.36 16.09 16.45
C PRO A 254 32.17 17.62 16.51
N GLY A 255 31.32 18.08 17.41
CA GLY A 255 31.10 19.48 17.72
C GLY A 255 31.70 19.80 19.06
N GLY A 256 33.01 20.09 19.07
CA GLY A 256 33.71 20.60 20.25
C GLY A 256 33.11 21.92 20.70
N ILE A 257 32.59 21.95 21.91
CA ILE A 257 32.34 23.20 22.66
C ILE A 257 33.70 23.74 23.03
N ARG A 258 34.17 24.79 22.33
CA ARG A 258 35.26 25.63 22.82
C ARG A 258 34.66 26.58 23.83
N GLY A 259 35.04 26.40 25.07
CA GLY A 259 34.86 27.42 26.11
C GLY A 259 35.63 28.68 25.76
N SER A 260 35.07 29.80 26.11
CA SER A 260 35.73 31.10 26.18
C SER A 260 35.68 31.65 27.60
N PRO A 261 36.65 32.44 28.00
CA PRO A 261 36.95 32.81 29.40
C PRO A 261 35.92 33.72 30.03
#